data_1bf3289e7b59681774bda3f7939f0daa
#
_entry.id   1bf3289e7b59681774bda3f7939f0daa
#
_cell.length_a   1.000
_cell.length_b   1.000
_cell.length_c   1.000
_cell.angle_alpha   90.00
_cell.angle_beta   90.00
_cell.angle_gamma   90.00
#
_symmetry.space_group_name_H-M   'P 1'
#
loop_
_entity.id
_entity.type
_entity.pdbx_description
1 polymer ?
#
loop_
_entity_poly.entity_id
_entity_poly.type
_entity_poly.pdbx_seq_one_letter_code
_entity_poly.pdbx_strand_id
1 'polypeptide(L)'
;NEGNSQNFNDFVALMRNAWLVGQKKDYSALLQLRKWSLDMADSNLGREKQKAFLQYAQRQLRENYIYNFHCADMNYQTEAERNFSSKFAPFIHENNVERIMDELSKAEQQIAQNGSAKIIFFDLCLQMIVLVKK
;
A
#
# COMPACT_ATOMS: atom_id res chain seq x y z
N ASN A 1 -10.45 13.12 6.59
CA ASN A 1 -10.98 12.68 7.88
C ASN A 1 -10.00 11.73 8.55
N GLU A 2 -10.30 11.36 9.79
CA GLU A 2 -9.37 10.53 10.60
C GLU A 2 -9.09 9.17 9.94
N GLY A 3 -10.10 8.54 9.36
CA GLY A 3 -9.94 7.25 8.69
C GLY A 3 -8.97 7.32 7.53
N ASN A 4 -9.07 8.37 6.72
CA ASN A 4 -8.17 8.55 5.58
C ASN A 4 -6.76 8.91 6.02
N SER A 5 -6.61 9.67 7.11
CA SER A 5 -5.28 9.99 7.65
C SER A 5 -4.55 8.74 8.12
N GLN A 6 -5.26 7.84 8.80
CA GLN A 6 -4.66 6.57 9.22
C GLN A 6 -4.34 5.68 8.04
N ASN A 7 -5.26 5.61 7.06
CA ASN A 7 -5.01 4.84 5.84
C ASN A 7 -3.80 5.37 5.07
N PHE A 8 -3.64 6.68 5.02
CA PHE A 8 -2.47 7.30 4.38
C PHE A 8 -1.19 6.88 5.10
N ASN A 9 -1.17 6.96 6.43
CA ASN A 9 0.00 6.57 7.21
C ASN A 9 0.35 5.10 7.01
N ASP A 10 -0.66 4.24 6.97
CA ASP A 10 -0.46 2.80 6.74
C ASP A 10 0.06 2.53 5.33
N PHE A 11 -0.45 3.26 4.34
CA PHE A 11 0.01 3.13 2.96
C PHE A 11 1.48 3.55 2.82
N VAL A 12 1.83 4.69 3.40
CA VAL A 12 3.22 5.19 3.36
C VAL A 12 4.16 4.18 4.04
N ALA A 13 3.75 3.67 5.21
CA ALA A 13 4.58 2.70 5.95
C ALA A 13 4.81 1.44 5.13
N LEU A 14 3.76 0.91 4.51
CA LEU A 14 3.87 -0.28 3.67
C LEU A 14 4.84 -0.06 2.51
N MET A 15 4.64 1.01 1.76
CA MET A 15 5.42 1.24 0.54
C MET A 15 6.87 1.62 0.84
N ARG A 16 7.09 2.47 1.84
CA ARG A 16 8.45 2.87 2.22
C ARG A 16 9.26 1.68 2.71
N ASN A 17 8.69 0.90 3.62
CA ASN A 17 9.42 -0.24 4.18
C ASN A 17 9.63 -1.33 3.14
N ALA A 18 8.66 -1.55 2.26
CA ALA A 18 8.83 -2.51 1.16
C ALA A 18 10.00 -2.12 0.26
N TRP A 19 10.10 -0.83 -0.09
CA TRP A 19 11.22 -0.33 -0.89
C TRP A 19 12.56 -0.49 -0.15
N LEU A 20 12.59 -0.15 1.14
CA LEU A 20 13.82 -0.26 1.93
C LEU A 20 14.31 -1.70 2.00
N VAL A 21 13.40 -2.66 2.20
CA VAL A 21 13.78 -4.08 2.23
C VAL A 21 14.28 -4.54 0.86
N GLY A 22 13.51 -4.23 -0.18
CA GLY A 22 13.81 -4.73 -1.52
C GLY A 22 15.04 -4.12 -2.15
N GLN A 23 15.22 -2.82 -1.99
CA GLN A 23 16.29 -2.09 -2.68
C GLN A 23 17.50 -1.79 -1.81
N LYS A 24 17.31 -1.63 -0.51
CA LYS A 24 18.41 -1.30 0.42
C LYS A 24 18.79 -2.46 1.31
N LYS A 25 18.09 -3.58 1.24
CA LYS A 25 18.33 -4.74 2.09
C LYS A 25 18.29 -4.40 3.58
N ASP A 26 17.39 -3.50 3.95
CA ASP A 26 17.29 -2.98 5.32
C ASP A 26 16.53 -3.96 6.19
N TYR A 27 17.26 -4.64 7.09
CA TYR A 27 16.67 -5.63 7.97
C TYR A 27 15.68 -5.01 8.96
N SER A 28 15.96 -3.79 9.44
CA SER A 28 15.04 -3.13 10.37
C SER A 28 13.70 -2.81 9.71
N ALA A 29 13.72 -2.49 8.42
CA ALA A 29 12.48 -2.27 7.67
C ALA A 29 11.68 -3.56 7.53
N LEU A 30 12.33 -4.70 7.43
CA LEU A 30 11.64 -5.99 7.40
C LEU A 30 10.91 -6.25 8.72
N LEU A 31 11.54 -5.96 9.85
CA LEU A 31 10.89 -6.08 11.15
C LEU A 31 9.71 -5.13 11.28
N GLN A 32 9.84 -3.92 10.74
CA GLN A 32 8.74 -2.95 10.70
C GLN A 32 7.55 -3.47 9.88
N LEU A 33 7.83 -4.07 8.72
CA LEU A 33 6.77 -4.66 7.90
C LEU A 33 6.07 -5.82 8.61
N ARG A 34 6.84 -6.65 9.30
CA ARG A 34 6.24 -7.73 10.07
C ARG A 34 5.27 -7.19 11.13
N LYS A 35 5.71 -6.17 11.87
CA LYS A 35 4.85 -5.53 12.86
C LYS A 35 3.63 -4.91 12.20
N TRP A 36 3.82 -4.21 11.08
CA TRP A 36 2.73 -3.59 10.33
C TRP A 36 1.68 -4.62 9.93
N SER A 37 2.12 -5.78 9.43
CA SER A 37 1.19 -6.81 8.98
C SER A 37 0.39 -7.40 10.15
N LEU A 38 1.04 -7.57 11.30
CA LEU A 38 0.36 -8.08 12.50
C LEU A 38 -0.66 -7.06 13.02
N ASP A 39 -0.32 -5.78 13.01
CA ASP A 39 -1.23 -4.73 13.43
C ASP A 39 -2.46 -4.65 12.52
N MET A 40 -2.26 -4.75 11.20
CA MET A 40 -3.35 -4.75 10.23
C MET A 40 -4.25 -5.98 10.37
N ALA A 41 -3.67 -7.10 10.79
CA ALA A 41 -4.40 -8.35 10.92
C ALA A 41 -5.10 -8.50 12.28
N ASP A 42 -4.93 -7.54 13.18
CA ASP A 42 -5.53 -7.60 14.51
C ASP A 42 -7.05 -7.66 14.41
N SER A 43 -7.65 -8.62 15.11
CA SER A 43 -9.10 -8.80 15.12
C SER A 43 -9.84 -7.56 15.65
N ASN A 44 -9.18 -6.77 16.50
CA ASN A 44 -9.77 -5.53 17.02
C ASN A 44 -9.89 -4.45 15.94
N LEU A 45 -9.07 -4.49 14.91
CA LEU A 45 -9.21 -3.59 13.77
C LEU A 45 -10.47 -3.92 12.99
N GLY A 46 -10.68 -5.19 12.68
CA GLY A 46 -11.88 -5.67 12.02
C GLY A 46 -11.80 -5.65 10.50
N ARG A 47 -12.61 -6.50 9.88
CA ARG A 47 -12.57 -6.68 8.41
C ARG A 47 -13.00 -5.44 7.65
N GLU A 48 -13.94 -4.66 8.18
CA GLU A 48 -14.38 -3.46 7.48
C GLU A 48 -13.26 -2.43 7.35
N LYS A 49 -12.47 -2.23 8.40
CA LYS A 49 -11.32 -1.32 8.33
C LYS A 49 -10.20 -1.89 7.47
N GLN A 50 -10.00 -3.20 7.50
CA GLN A 50 -9.02 -3.87 6.64
C GLN A 50 -9.37 -3.68 5.16
N LYS A 51 -10.64 -3.88 4.80
CA LYS A 51 -11.09 -3.65 3.43
C LYS A 51 -10.97 -2.18 3.03
N ALA A 52 -11.34 -1.28 3.95
CA ALA A 52 -11.26 0.16 3.67
C ALA A 52 -9.81 0.58 3.38
N PHE A 53 -8.85 0.05 4.12
CA PHE A 53 -7.44 0.32 3.84
C PHE A 53 -7.05 -0.18 2.44
N LEU A 54 -7.46 -1.41 2.10
CA LEU A 54 -7.08 -1.99 0.80
C LEU A 54 -7.72 -1.22 -0.36
N GLN A 55 -8.94 -0.72 -0.18
CA GLN A 55 -9.58 0.13 -1.17
C GLN A 55 -8.85 1.47 -1.30
N TYR A 56 -8.45 2.05 -0.18
CA TYR A 56 -7.67 3.28 -0.15
C TYR A 56 -6.34 3.09 -0.88
N ALA A 57 -5.65 1.99 -0.60
CA ALA A 57 -4.36 1.70 -1.22
C ALA A 57 -4.47 1.57 -2.74
N GLN A 58 -5.54 0.94 -3.24
CA GLN A 58 -5.78 0.83 -4.67
C GLN A 58 -5.99 2.20 -5.31
N ARG A 59 -6.76 3.06 -4.65
CA ARG A 59 -6.98 4.42 -5.13
C ARG A 59 -5.68 5.22 -5.14
N GLN A 60 -4.87 5.11 -4.11
CA GLN A 60 -3.58 5.82 -4.05
C GLN A 60 -2.61 5.29 -5.09
N LEU A 61 -2.61 3.99 -5.36
CA LEU A 61 -1.79 3.42 -6.41
C LEU A 61 -2.14 4.06 -7.76
N ARG A 62 -3.45 4.16 -8.04
CA ARG A 62 -3.94 4.80 -9.26
C ARG A 62 -3.51 6.27 -9.33
N GLU A 63 -3.67 7.00 -8.21
CA GLU A 63 -3.29 8.41 -8.15
C GLU A 63 -1.79 8.62 -8.40
N ASN A 64 -0.95 7.74 -7.84
CA ASN A 64 0.49 7.83 -8.07
C ASN A 64 0.85 7.51 -9.52
N TYR A 65 0.15 6.57 -10.14
CA TYR A 65 0.38 6.26 -11.55
C TYR A 65 -0.01 7.45 -12.43
N ILE A 66 -1.18 8.06 -12.18
CA ILE A 66 -1.64 9.24 -12.91
C ILE A 66 -0.70 10.42 -12.71
N TYR A 67 -0.15 10.58 -11.51
CA TYR A 67 0.79 11.65 -11.20
C TYR A 67 1.96 11.69 -12.17
N ASN A 68 2.42 10.51 -12.62
CA ASN A 68 3.55 10.41 -13.54
C ASN A 68 3.27 11.01 -14.92
N PHE A 69 2.00 11.21 -15.27
CA PHE A 69 1.63 11.80 -16.56
C PHE A 69 1.51 13.33 -16.49
N HIS A 70 1.75 13.92 -15.34
CA HIS A 70 1.72 15.36 -15.11
C HIS A 70 0.37 16.00 -15.48
N CYS A 71 -0.73 15.27 -15.23
CA CYS A 71 -2.09 15.73 -15.48
C CYS A 71 -2.77 16.04 -14.13
N ALA A 72 -2.42 17.19 -13.56
CA ALA A 72 -2.83 17.56 -12.19
C ALA A 72 -4.33 17.55 -11.98
N ASP A 73 -5.11 17.95 -12.99
CA ASP A 73 -6.57 17.98 -12.89
C ASP A 73 -7.20 16.58 -12.88
N MET A 74 -6.44 15.53 -13.16
CA MET A 74 -6.91 14.15 -13.04
C MET A 74 -6.59 13.52 -11.69
N ASN A 75 -5.84 14.23 -10.84
CA ASN A 75 -5.50 13.77 -9.52
C ASN A 75 -6.45 14.35 -8.47
N TYR A 76 -6.92 13.47 -7.57
CA TYR A 76 -7.81 13.85 -6.47
C TYR A 76 -7.11 13.48 -5.17
N GLN A 77 -6.17 14.34 -4.76
CA GLN A 77 -5.31 14.07 -3.61
C GLN A 77 -5.31 15.23 -2.63
N THR A 78 -5.12 14.91 -1.35
CA THR A 78 -4.81 15.90 -0.33
C THR A 78 -3.39 16.42 -0.56
N GLU A 79 -3.03 17.51 0.13
CA GLU A 79 -1.67 18.04 0.05
C GLU A 79 -0.64 17.01 0.53
N ALA A 80 -0.93 16.31 1.63
CA ALA A 80 -0.02 15.28 2.15
C ALA A 80 0.17 14.14 1.15
N GLU A 81 -0.91 13.70 0.52
CA GLU A 81 -0.84 12.66 -0.51
C GLU A 81 -0.03 13.12 -1.71
N ARG A 82 -0.22 14.37 -2.13
CA ARG A 82 0.54 14.93 -3.27
C ARG A 82 2.03 15.04 -2.95
N ASN A 83 2.36 15.46 -1.74
CA ASN A 83 3.76 15.54 -1.31
C ASN A 83 4.43 14.17 -1.33
N PHE A 84 3.71 13.14 -0.89
CA PHE A 84 4.22 11.78 -0.95
C PHE A 84 4.38 11.33 -2.40
N SER A 85 3.40 11.59 -3.26
CA SER A 85 3.43 11.20 -4.67
C SER A 85 4.60 11.84 -5.41
N SER A 86 4.97 13.07 -5.06
CA SER A 86 6.09 13.75 -5.71
C SER A 86 7.39 12.97 -5.60
N LYS A 87 7.52 12.13 -4.56
CA LYS A 87 8.72 11.31 -4.34
C LYS A 87 8.50 9.85 -4.70
N PHE A 88 7.29 9.35 -4.50
CA PHE A 88 6.98 7.93 -4.64
C PHE A 88 6.47 7.53 -6.03
N ALA A 89 5.81 8.45 -6.75
CA ALA A 89 5.19 8.10 -8.02
C ALA A 89 6.15 7.43 -9.02
N PRO A 90 7.45 7.80 -9.07
CA PRO A 90 8.37 7.13 -10.00
C PRO A 90 8.54 5.62 -9.75
N PHE A 91 8.15 5.13 -8.58
CA PHE A 91 8.21 3.69 -8.26
C PHE A 91 6.99 2.93 -8.77
N ILE A 92 5.97 3.64 -9.30
CA ILE A 92 4.75 3.04 -9.84
C ILE A 92 4.74 3.32 -11.34
N HIS A 93 4.87 2.28 -12.14
CA HIS A 93 5.03 2.41 -13.59
C HIS A 93 4.37 1.24 -14.31
N GLU A 94 4.38 1.27 -15.63
CA GLU A 94 3.68 0.28 -16.45
C GLU A 94 4.16 -1.15 -16.22
N ASN A 95 5.39 -1.33 -15.70
CA ASN A 95 5.92 -2.67 -15.47
C ASN A 95 5.46 -3.29 -14.16
N ASN A 96 4.91 -2.50 -13.22
CA ASN A 96 4.49 -3.05 -11.93
C ASN A 96 3.10 -2.62 -11.48
N VAL A 97 2.48 -1.61 -12.09
CA VAL A 97 1.21 -1.06 -11.60
C VAL A 97 0.10 -2.11 -11.61
N GLU A 98 0.00 -2.90 -12.67
CA GLU A 98 -1.05 -3.92 -12.75
C GLU A 98 -0.86 -5.00 -11.68
N ARG A 99 0.36 -5.45 -11.50
CA ARG A 99 0.64 -6.50 -10.52
C ARG A 99 0.40 -6.02 -9.10
N ILE A 100 0.78 -4.79 -8.77
CA ILE A 100 0.52 -4.22 -7.44
C ILE A 100 -0.98 -4.09 -7.24
N MET A 101 -1.70 -3.58 -8.25
CA MET A 101 -3.16 -3.47 -8.18
C MET A 101 -3.81 -4.83 -7.97
N ASP A 102 -3.36 -5.85 -8.70
CA ASP A 102 -3.89 -7.20 -8.56
C ASP A 102 -3.67 -7.77 -7.16
N GLU A 103 -2.49 -7.52 -6.57
CA GLU A 103 -2.21 -8.01 -5.22
C GLU A 103 -3.10 -7.32 -4.18
N LEU A 104 -3.30 -6.02 -4.31
CA LEU A 104 -4.18 -5.28 -3.41
C LEU A 104 -5.63 -5.73 -3.56
N SER A 105 -6.09 -5.90 -4.79
CA SER A 105 -7.44 -6.33 -5.09
C SER A 105 -7.69 -7.75 -4.58
N LYS A 106 -6.73 -8.65 -4.78
CA LYS A 106 -6.79 -10.02 -4.29
C LYS A 106 -6.88 -10.05 -2.76
N ALA A 107 -6.07 -9.23 -2.10
CA ALA A 107 -6.10 -9.15 -0.64
C ALA A 107 -7.47 -8.69 -0.14
N GLU A 108 -8.04 -7.67 -0.77
CA GLU A 108 -9.38 -7.18 -0.43
C GLU A 108 -10.43 -8.28 -0.58
N GLN A 109 -10.38 -9.00 -1.68
CA GLN A 109 -11.32 -10.08 -1.97
C GLN A 109 -11.18 -11.21 -0.94
N GLN A 110 -9.97 -11.58 -0.58
CA GLN A 110 -9.72 -12.63 0.40
C GLN A 110 -10.19 -12.24 1.80
N ILE A 111 -10.03 -10.97 2.19
CA ILE A 111 -10.56 -10.46 3.46
C ILE A 111 -12.08 -10.54 3.44
N ALA A 112 -12.72 -10.14 2.33
CA ALA A 112 -14.17 -10.19 2.19
C ALA A 112 -14.70 -11.62 2.27
N GLN A 113 -13.90 -12.62 1.87
CA GLN A 113 -14.24 -14.03 1.91
C GLN A 113 -13.82 -14.73 3.20
N ASN A 114 -13.53 -13.96 4.25
CA ASN A 114 -13.14 -14.46 5.57
C ASN A 114 -11.83 -15.23 5.59
N GLY A 115 -10.91 -14.90 4.69
CA GLY A 115 -9.57 -15.46 4.71
C GLY A 115 -8.78 -15.00 5.94
N SER A 116 -7.66 -15.66 6.20
CA SER A 116 -6.79 -15.31 7.34
C SER A 116 -6.12 -13.96 7.09
N ALA A 117 -6.54 -12.94 7.84
CA ALA A 117 -5.97 -11.60 7.71
C ALA A 117 -4.45 -11.62 7.94
N LYS A 118 -3.99 -12.42 8.90
CA LYS A 118 -2.57 -12.53 9.21
C LYS A 118 -1.76 -12.99 8.00
N ILE A 119 -2.23 -14.02 7.30
CA ILE A 119 -1.57 -14.55 6.12
C ILE A 119 -1.69 -13.56 4.95
N ILE A 120 -2.88 -12.99 4.77
CA ILE A 120 -3.16 -12.07 3.66
C ILE A 120 -2.26 -10.84 3.73
N PHE A 121 -2.17 -10.19 4.88
CA PHE A 121 -1.36 -8.98 5.01
C PHE A 121 0.13 -9.26 4.98
N PHE A 122 0.56 -10.39 5.53
CA PHE A 122 1.97 -10.76 5.45
C PHE A 122 2.38 -11.05 4.01
N ASP A 123 1.56 -11.81 3.29
CA ASP A 123 1.82 -12.09 1.87
C ASP A 123 1.84 -10.79 1.05
N LEU A 124 0.93 -9.87 1.34
CA LEU A 124 0.90 -8.56 0.67
C LEU A 124 2.24 -7.84 0.87
N CYS A 125 2.78 -7.85 2.09
CA CYS A 125 4.07 -7.23 2.37
C CYS A 125 5.18 -7.86 1.51
N LEU A 126 5.20 -9.19 1.43
CA LEU A 126 6.22 -9.90 0.63
C LEU A 126 6.12 -9.52 -0.84
N GLN A 127 4.90 -9.42 -1.38
CA GLN A 127 4.71 -9.03 -2.77
C GLN A 127 5.16 -7.60 -3.01
N MET A 128 4.86 -6.69 -2.08
CA MET A 128 5.30 -5.30 -2.24
C MET A 128 6.81 -5.17 -2.23
N ILE A 129 7.51 -5.96 -1.42
CA ILE A 129 8.97 -5.97 -1.40
C ILE A 129 9.53 -6.27 -2.80
N VAL A 130 8.91 -7.20 -3.51
CA VAL A 130 9.36 -7.58 -4.86
C VAL A 130 8.97 -6.53 -5.91
N LEU A 131 7.78 -5.93 -5.77
CA LEU A 131 7.18 -5.11 -6.82
C LEU A 131 7.53 -3.62 -6.76
N VAL A 132 7.76 -3.08 -5.54
CA VAL A 132 8.03 -1.64 -5.37
C VAL A 132 9.48 -1.34 -5.68
N LYS A 133 9.73 -0.87 -6.91
CA LYS A 133 11.07 -0.53 -7.40
C LYS A 133 10.95 0.39 -8.61
N LYS A 134 11.98 1.15 -8.88
CA LYS A 134 12.02 1.98 -10.10
C LYS A 134 12.14 1.15 -11.37
#